data_228f73500197c4cfdee93cbe474cce62
#
_entry.id   228f73500197c4cfdee93cbe474cce62
#
_cell.length_a   1.000
_cell.length_b   1.000
_cell.length_c   1.000
_cell.angle_alpha   90.00
_cell.angle_beta   90.00
_cell.angle_gamma   90.00
#
_symmetry.space_group_name_H-M   'P 1'
#
loop_
_entity.id
_entity.type
_entity.pdbx_description
1 polymer ?
#
loop_
_entity_poly.entity_id
_entity_poly.type
_entity_poly.pdbx_seq_one_letter_code
_entity_poly.pdbx_strand_id
1 'polypeptide(L)'
;MMAAYGKCFDPSGTRFGVPTYPWKFAPDGYATRRQLRARGLRPGGQPVAAQVMRRHRGRKAGVQVAYLYRIDLAKPVRPMTSRRCGALALAMLARRTCPQCRVIYSYCLPTSLGMCILCAHSEEQRVA
;
A
#
# COMPACT_ATOMS: atom_id res chain seq x y z
N MET A 1 13.43 1.12 28.69
CA MET A 1 12.51 0.54 27.70
C MET A 1 11.09 1.13 27.75
N MET A 2 10.58 1.51 28.89
CA MET A 2 9.23 2.11 29.01
C MET A 2 9.07 3.48 28.33
N ALA A 3 10.11 4.27 28.20
CA ALA A 3 10.04 5.61 27.63
C ALA A 3 9.71 5.64 26.13
N ALA A 4 10.06 4.60 25.36
CA ALA A 4 9.76 4.53 23.94
C ALA A 4 8.30 4.16 23.66
N TYR A 5 7.70 3.35 24.53
CA TYR A 5 6.29 2.96 24.41
C TYR A 5 5.34 4.08 24.80
N GLY A 6 5.70 4.89 25.81
CA GLY A 6 4.86 6.00 26.26
C GLY A 6 4.63 7.08 25.19
N LYS A 7 5.58 7.26 24.30
CA LYS A 7 5.46 8.25 23.21
C LYS A 7 4.47 7.84 22.10
N CYS A 8 4.24 6.54 21.95
CA CYS A 8 3.34 5.99 20.94
C CYS A 8 2.04 5.44 21.55
N PHE A 9 1.72 5.80 22.79
CA PHE A 9 0.53 5.33 23.50
C PHE A 9 -0.43 6.49 23.74
N ASP A 10 -1.56 6.48 23.05
CA ASP A 10 -2.62 7.48 23.17
C ASP A 10 -3.99 6.80 22.94
N PRO A 11 -4.48 6.03 23.94
CA PRO A 11 -5.73 5.28 23.76
C PRO A 11 -6.97 6.16 23.63
N SER A 12 -6.91 7.42 24.09
CA SER A 12 -8.03 8.37 23.98
C SER A 12 -8.07 9.09 22.63
N GLY A 13 -6.99 9.07 21.85
CA GLY A 13 -6.92 9.79 20.58
C GLY A 13 -6.80 11.31 20.68
N THR A 14 -6.56 11.83 21.88
CA THR A 14 -6.47 13.29 22.11
C THR A 14 -5.23 13.91 21.48
N ARG A 15 -4.15 13.16 21.39
CA ARG A 15 -2.85 13.62 20.92
C ARG A 15 -2.68 13.43 19.40
N PHE A 16 -3.13 12.30 18.86
CA PHE A 16 -2.95 11.95 17.45
C PHE A 16 -4.24 11.96 16.63
N GLY A 17 -5.37 12.31 17.24
CA GLY A 17 -6.67 12.37 16.56
C GLY A 17 -7.40 11.05 16.46
N VAL A 18 -6.71 9.92 16.63
CA VAL A 18 -7.29 8.57 16.69
C VAL A 18 -6.59 7.78 17.80
N PRO A 19 -7.26 6.77 18.40
CA PRO A 19 -6.61 5.92 19.39
C PRO A 19 -5.31 5.34 18.83
N THR A 20 -4.22 5.51 19.55
CA THR A 20 -2.88 5.11 19.12
C THR A 20 -2.26 4.16 20.11
N TYR A 21 -1.68 3.09 19.60
CA TYR A 21 -1.03 2.03 20.39
C TYR A 21 0.39 1.80 19.90
N PRO A 22 1.29 1.33 20.76
CA PRO A 22 2.62 0.92 20.34
C PRO A 22 2.57 -0.22 19.34
N TRP A 23 3.58 -0.34 18.51
CA TRP A 23 3.68 -1.40 17.52
C TRP A 23 3.57 -2.78 18.17
N LYS A 24 2.77 -3.67 17.58
CA LYS A 24 2.42 -5.01 18.08
C LYS A 24 1.50 -5.03 19.31
N PHE A 25 1.02 -3.89 19.77
CA PHE A 25 0.10 -3.79 20.91
C PHE A 25 -1.30 -3.34 20.48
N ALA A 26 -1.72 -3.74 19.30
CA ALA A 26 -3.07 -3.47 18.83
C ALA A 26 -4.09 -4.18 19.74
N PRO A 27 -5.19 -3.50 20.15
CA PRO A 27 -6.23 -4.15 20.94
C PRO A 27 -6.95 -5.24 20.16
N ASP A 28 -7.57 -6.17 20.87
CA ASP A 28 -8.37 -7.22 20.25
C ASP A 28 -9.53 -6.63 19.46
N GLY A 29 -9.89 -7.28 18.36
CA GLY A 29 -10.96 -6.81 17.47
C GLY A 29 -10.53 -5.79 16.42
N TYR A 30 -9.25 -5.43 16.40
CA TYR A 30 -8.67 -4.53 15.40
C TYR A 30 -7.60 -5.23 14.58
N ALA A 31 -7.51 -4.88 13.32
CA ALA A 31 -6.50 -5.43 12.42
C ALA A 31 -6.10 -4.40 11.36
N THR A 32 -4.87 -4.49 10.88
CA THR A 32 -4.42 -3.69 9.74
C THR A 32 -5.06 -4.23 8.46
N ARG A 33 -5.05 -3.41 7.41
CA ARG A 33 -5.53 -3.82 6.08
C ARG A 33 -4.85 -5.11 5.60
N ARG A 34 -3.55 -5.23 5.84
CA ARG A 34 -2.77 -6.41 5.48
C ARG A 34 -3.21 -7.66 6.25
N GLN A 35 -3.45 -7.51 7.56
CA GLN A 35 -3.93 -8.60 8.40
C GLN A 35 -5.36 -9.03 8.02
N LEU A 36 -6.24 -8.07 7.70
CA LEU A 36 -7.58 -8.36 7.19
C LEU A 36 -7.51 -9.15 5.89
N ARG A 37 -6.65 -8.73 4.97
CA ARG A 37 -6.47 -9.40 3.69
C ARG A 37 -6.00 -10.85 3.85
N ALA A 38 -5.14 -11.13 4.80
CA ALA A 38 -4.70 -12.49 5.13
C ALA A 38 -5.86 -13.38 5.59
N ARG A 39 -6.93 -12.78 6.13
CA ARG A 39 -8.17 -13.47 6.54
C ARG A 39 -9.24 -13.48 5.44
N GLY A 40 -8.95 -12.99 4.24
CA GLY A 40 -9.94 -12.85 3.18
C GLY A 40 -10.93 -11.70 3.38
N LEU A 41 -10.56 -10.71 4.19
CA LEU A 41 -11.40 -9.56 4.53
C LEU A 41 -10.81 -8.26 3.97
N ARG A 42 -11.67 -7.25 3.89
CA ARG A 42 -11.30 -5.86 3.55
C ARG A 42 -11.97 -4.90 4.52
N PRO A 43 -11.46 -3.69 4.69
CA PRO A 43 -12.08 -2.71 5.60
C PRO A 43 -13.55 -2.42 5.30
N GLY A 44 -13.96 -2.45 4.04
CA GLY A 44 -15.36 -2.29 3.66
C GLY A 44 -15.88 -0.86 3.72
N GLY A 45 -15.00 0.13 3.54
CA GLY A 45 -15.38 1.54 3.55
C GLY A 45 -15.47 2.16 4.93
N GLN A 46 -15.16 1.43 6.01
CA GLN A 46 -15.14 2.00 7.35
C GLN A 46 -13.99 3.01 7.51
N PRO A 47 -14.15 4.04 8.35
CA PRO A 47 -13.05 4.95 8.66
C PRO A 47 -11.97 4.25 9.50
N VAL A 48 -10.79 4.86 9.59
CA VAL A 48 -9.71 4.37 10.45
C VAL A 48 -10.19 4.38 11.91
N ALA A 49 -10.18 3.23 12.56
CA ALA A 49 -10.66 3.08 13.94
C ALA A 49 -9.58 3.37 14.97
N ALA A 50 -8.32 3.03 14.65
CA ALA A 50 -7.16 3.20 15.51
C ALA A 50 -5.89 3.17 14.66
N GLN A 51 -4.75 3.31 15.30
CA GLN A 51 -3.46 3.15 14.63
C GLN A 51 -2.43 2.56 15.58
N VAL A 52 -1.41 1.90 15.03
CA VAL A 52 -0.21 1.51 15.74
C VAL A 52 0.96 2.30 15.22
N MET A 53 1.88 2.64 16.10
CA MET A 53 2.96 3.56 15.78
C MET A 53 4.29 3.04 16.36
N ARG A 54 5.37 3.26 15.62
CA ARG A 54 6.73 3.03 16.12
C ARG A 54 7.70 4.03 15.53
N ARG A 55 8.80 4.26 16.21
CA ARG A 55 9.93 4.98 15.63
C ARG A 55 10.70 4.04 14.71
N HIS A 56 10.96 4.50 13.51
CA HIS A 56 11.80 3.78 12.56
C HIS A 56 13.25 4.27 12.67
N ARG A 57 14.17 3.33 12.96
CA ARG A 57 15.60 3.60 12.93
C ARG A 57 16.13 3.11 11.58
N GLY A 58 16.56 4.02 10.71
CA GLY A 58 17.09 3.66 9.40
C GLY A 58 17.25 4.86 8.49
N ARG A 59 17.49 4.60 7.20
CA ARG A 59 17.69 5.64 6.17
C ARG A 59 16.55 6.65 6.11
N LYS A 60 15.35 6.23 6.45
CA LYS A 60 14.16 7.10 6.57
C LYS A 60 13.78 7.22 8.04
N ALA A 61 14.62 7.93 8.80
CA ALA A 61 14.33 8.21 10.19
C ALA A 61 12.97 8.93 10.30
N GLY A 62 12.11 8.45 11.17
CA GLY A 62 10.80 9.02 11.37
C GLY A 62 9.87 8.06 12.10
N VAL A 63 8.59 8.36 12.06
CA VAL A 63 7.55 7.56 12.68
C VAL A 63 6.86 6.72 11.62
N GLN A 64 6.77 5.43 11.87
CA GLN A 64 6.00 4.50 11.03
C GLN A 64 4.64 4.28 11.66
N VAL A 65 3.59 4.46 10.87
CA VAL A 65 2.20 4.34 11.30
C VAL A 65 1.52 3.27 10.46
N ALA A 66 0.75 2.40 11.11
CA ALA A 66 -0.14 1.45 10.45
C ALA A 66 -1.56 1.66 10.98
N TYR A 67 -2.52 1.84 10.09
CA TYR A 67 -3.91 2.06 10.46
C TYR A 67 -4.61 0.76 10.79
N LEU A 68 -5.47 0.81 11.80
CA LEU A 68 -6.26 -0.32 12.28
C LEU A 68 -7.74 -0.12 11.93
N TYR A 69 -8.38 -1.22 11.58
CA TYR A 69 -9.81 -1.27 11.25
C TYR A 69 -10.50 -2.31 12.12
N ARG A 70 -11.77 -2.11 12.39
CA ARG A 70 -12.56 -3.05 13.18
C ARG A 70 -12.84 -4.32 12.37
N ILE A 71 -12.57 -5.47 12.94
CA ILE A 71 -12.78 -6.78 12.29
C ILE A 71 -14.27 -7.06 12.12
N ASP A 72 -15.10 -6.66 13.08
CA ASP A 72 -16.55 -6.86 13.05
C ASP A 72 -17.24 -6.07 11.93
N LEU A 73 -16.67 -4.96 11.49
CA LEU A 73 -17.17 -4.14 10.37
C LEU A 73 -16.52 -4.50 9.04
N ALA A 74 -15.54 -5.41 9.05
CA ALA A 74 -14.86 -5.84 7.83
C ALA A 74 -15.80 -6.66 6.94
N LYS A 75 -15.61 -6.54 5.64
CA LYS A 75 -16.40 -7.26 4.63
C LYS A 75 -15.53 -8.26 3.89
N PRO A 76 -16.09 -9.36 3.35
CA PRO A 76 -15.33 -10.29 2.53
C PRO A 76 -14.72 -9.61 1.31
N VAL A 77 -13.52 -10.04 0.92
CA VAL A 77 -12.88 -9.59 -0.32
C VAL A 77 -13.75 -10.03 -1.50
N ARG A 78 -13.97 -9.11 -2.44
CA ARG A 78 -14.74 -9.40 -3.64
C ARG A 78 -14.04 -10.48 -4.47
N PRO A 79 -14.74 -11.54 -4.89
CA PRO A 79 -14.13 -12.58 -5.70
C PRO A 79 -13.69 -12.02 -7.05
N MET A 80 -12.62 -12.60 -7.60
CA MET A 80 -12.13 -12.25 -8.91
C MET A 80 -13.03 -12.91 -9.97
N THR A 81 -13.84 -12.12 -10.66
CA THR A 81 -14.68 -12.59 -11.76
C THR A 81 -13.87 -12.64 -13.06
N SER A 82 -14.32 -13.42 -14.05
CA SER A 82 -13.68 -13.48 -15.37
C SER A 82 -13.62 -12.12 -16.05
N ARG A 83 -14.65 -11.27 -15.86
CA ARG A 83 -14.67 -9.91 -16.38
C ARG A 83 -13.56 -9.04 -15.75
N ARG A 84 -13.36 -9.15 -14.43
CA ARG A 84 -12.29 -8.43 -13.73
C ARG A 84 -10.91 -8.95 -14.10
N CYS A 85 -10.76 -10.26 -14.29
CA CYS A 85 -9.52 -10.85 -14.80
C CYS A 85 -9.19 -10.32 -16.19
N GLY A 86 -10.18 -10.25 -17.08
CA GLY A 86 -10.00 -9.68 -18.42
C GLY A 86 -9.59 -8.22 -18.40
N ALA A 87 -10.24 -7.40 -17.56
CA ALA A 87 -9.88 -5.99 -17.39
C ALA A 87 -8.46 -5.82 -16.85
N LEU A 88 -8.06 -6.64 -15.89
CA LEU A 88 -6.71 -6.63 -15.35
C LEU A 88 -5.68 -7.04 -16.40
N ALA A 89 -5.96 -8.06 -17.19
CA ALA A 89 -5.09 -8.51 -18.27
C ALA A 89 -4.85 -7.40 -19.31
N LEU A 90 -5.90 -6.67 -19.69
CA LEU A 90 -5.80 -5.53 -20.62
C LEU A 90 -4.98 -4.38 -20.01
N ALA A 91 -5.19 -4.07 -18.73
CA ALA A 91 -4.42 -3.05 -18.03
C ALA A 91 -2.93 -3.41 -17.96
N MET A 92 -2.61 -4.68 -17.66
CA MET A 92 -1.23 -5.16 -17.62
C MET A 92 -0.59 -5.15 -19.00
N LEU A 93 -1.34 -5.50 -20.04
CA LEU A 93 -0.87 -5.44 -21.43
C LEU A 93 -0.49 -3.99 -21.81
N ALA A 94 -1.35 -3.02 -21.47
CA ALA A 94 -1.08 -1.61 -21.72
C ALA A 94 0.21 -1.13 -21.03
N ARG A 95 0.46 -1.57 -19.80
CA ARG A 95 1.67 -1.22 -19.04
C ARG A 95 2.94 -1.85 -19.57
N ARG A 96 2.82 -2.96 -20.28
CA ARG A 96 3.96 -3.67 -20.88
C ARG A 96 4.22 -3.31 -22.33
N THR A 97 3.33 -2.57 -22.95
CA THR A 97 3.46 -2.16 -24.35
C THR A 97 4.14 -0.79 -24.43
N CYS A 98 5.23 -0.71 -25.18
CA CYS A 98 5.89 0.57 -25.43
C CYS A 98 5.04 1.43 -26.37
N PRO A 99 4.73 2.70 -26.03
CA PRO A 99 3.94 3.58 -26.92
C PRO A 99 4.69 4.00 -28.17
N GLN A 100 6.02 3.94 -28.17
CA GLN A 100 6.85 4.34 -29.31
C GLN A 100 7.03 3.21 -30.33
N CYS A 101 7.59 2.09 -29.92
CA CYS A 101 7.88 0.97 -30.82
C CYS A 101 6.80 -0.12 -30.85
N ARG A 102 5.79 -0.03 -29.97
CA ARG A 102 4.66 -0.96 -29.89
C ARG A 102 5.03 -2.40 -29.51
N VAL A 103 6.26 -2.62 -29.05
CA VAL A 103 6.70 -3.94 -28.59
C VAL A 103 6.11 -4.22 -27.21
N ILE A 104 5.66 -5.45 -27.00
CA ILE A 104 5.12 -5.93 -25.74
C ILE A 104 6.24 -6.66 -24.98
N TYR A 105 6.52 -6.19 -23.75
CA TYR A 105 7.55 -6.77 -22.91
C TYR A 105 6.95 -7.70 -21.87
N SER A 106 7.76 -8.57 -21.29
CA SER A 106 7.35 -9.47 -20.21
C SER A 106 7.24 -8.78 -18.84
N TYR A 107 7.64 -7.52 -18.75
CA TYR A 107 7.63 -6.70 -17.54
C TYR A 107 6.93 -5.37 -17.80
N CYS A 108 6.47 -4.69 -16.74
CA CYS A 108 5.89 -3.35 -16.85
C CYS A 108 7.00 -2.32 -17.09
N LEU A 109 6.76 -1.43 -18.05
CA LEU A 109 7.72 -0.37 -18.36
C LEU A 109 7.80 0.64 -17.22
N PRO A 110 9.00 1.21 -16.96
CA PRO A 110 9.14 2.26 -15.95
C PRO A 110 8.32 3.49 -16.30
N THR A 111 7.50 3.96 -15.38
CA THR A 111 6.68 5.17 -15.57
C THR A 111 7.53 6.43 -15.72
N SER A 112 8.73 6.43 -15.14
CA SER A 112 9.67 7.53 -15.25
C SER A 112 10.20 7.74 -16.67
N LEU A 113 10.32 6.68 -17.46
CA LEU A 113 10.77 6.76 -18.84
C LEU A 113 9.63 7.01 -19.84
N GLY A 114 8.42 6.55 -19.52
CA GLY A 114 7.26 6.62 -20.41
C GLY A 114 7.38 5.78 -21.69
N MET A 115 8.47 5.03 -21.86
CA MET A 115 8.77 4.18 -23.01
C MET A 115 9.76 3.08 -22.61
N CYS A 116 10.07 2.18 -23.53
CA CYS A 116 11.08 1.16 -23.27
C CYS A 116 12.50 1.75 -23.25
N ILE A 117 13.43 1.01 -22.66
CA ILE A 117 14.82 1.45 -22.51
C ILE A 117 15.47 1.72 -23.88
N LEU A 118 15.19 0.88 -24.88
CA LEU A 118 15.76 1.05 -26.23
C LEU A 118 15.30 2.35 -26.89
N CYS A 119 14.01 2.69 -26.78
CA CYS A 119 13.48 3.95 -27.30
C CYS A 119 14.02 5.15 -26.51
N ALA A 120 14.16 5.05 -25.20
CA ALA A 120 14.71 6.11 -24.36
C ALA A 120 16.16 6.43 -24.74
N HIS A 121 17.00 5.42 -24.94
CA HIS A 121 18.38 5.62 -25.37
C HIS A 121 18.51 6.17 -26.79
N SER A 122 17.61 5.80 -27.69
CA SER A 122 17.63 6.34 -29.06
C SER A 122 17.28 7.84 -29.10
N GLU A 123 16.45 8.33 -28.18
CA GLU A 123 16.20 9.76 -28.04
C GLU A 123 17.40 10.53 -27.50
N GLU A 124 18.10 9.99 -26.52
CA GLU A 124 19.34 10.60 -26.00
C GLU A 124 20.40 10.76 -27.08
N GLN A 125 20.52 9.79 -27.98
CA GLN A 125 21.44 9.86 -29.11
C GLN A 125 21.05 10.90 -30.17
N ARG A 126 19.76 11.21 -30.30
CA ARG A 126 19.28 12.25 -31.24
C ARG A 126 19.52 13.67 -30.74
N VAL A 127 19.64 13.88 -29.43
CA VAL A 127 19.84 15.18 -28.81
C VAL A 127 21.34 15.53 -28.70
N ALA A 128 22.20 14.54 -28.83
CA ALA A 128 23.65 14.73 -28.92
C ALA A 128 24.07 14.90 -30.37
#